data_074bc6af291c28f19971e25073decc22
#
_entry.id   074bc6af291c28f19971e25073decc22
#
_cell.length_a   1.000
_cell.length_b   1.000
_cell.length_c   1.000
_cell.angle_alpha   90.00
_cell.angle_beta   90.00
_cell.angle_gamma   90.00
#
_symmetry.space_group_name_H-M   'P 1'
#
loop_
_entity.id
_entity.type
_entity.pdbx_description
1 polymer ?
#
loop_
_entity_poly.entity_id
_entity_poly.type
_entity_poly.pdbx_seq_one_letter_code
_entity_poly.pdbx_strand_id
1 'polypeptide(L)'
;YRVHKGFVHADVAISAGVQQMVRSDIGCSGVMFTIDTESGFKDVVFITASYGLGETVVQGAVNPDEFYVFKPLLKEGKPAIIRRSIGSKKIKMVFSDATQAGKSTHTIDVDLKESDSFSLDDQDILELAQYAVTIESHYGCPMDIEWGRNGLDGKIYILQARPETVKSQSKNAVEVFKLKGTGKAIVAGRAVTQKIGVGPVRIVKDPSEMHSVQPGDVLVADMTDPNWEPVMKRASALVTNR
;
A
#
# COMPACT_ATOMS: atom_id res chain seq x y z
N TYR A 1 -22.45 9.17 -2.98
CA TYR A 1 -21.73 9.88 -1.91
C TYR A 1 -22.38 11.21 -1.55
N ARG A 2 -22.52 12.18 -2.51
CA ARG A 2 -23.09 13.53 -2.25
C ARG A 2 -24.45 13.49 -1.58
N VAL A 3 -25.39 12.70 -2.10
CA VAL A 3 -26.74 12.52 -1.54
C VAL A 3 -26.66 11.95 -0.11
N HIS A 4 -25.84 10.92 0.10
CA HIS A 4 -25.68 10.28 1.41
C HIS A 4 -25.09 11.24 2.46
N LYS A 5 -24.21 12.16 2.05
CA LYS A 5 -23.61 13.18 2.93
C LYS A 5 -24.40 14.49 3.01
N GLY A 6 -25.50 14.61 2.28
CA GLY A 6 -26.33 15.81 2.26
C GLY A 6 -25.69 17.01 1.56
N PHE A 7 -24.70 16.79 0.67
CA PHE A 7 -24.06 17.86 -0.07
C PHE A 7 -24.94 18.36 -1.21
N VAL A 8 -25.07 19.67 -1.34
CA VAL A 8 -25.69 20.30 -2.51
C VAL A 8 -24.80 20.07 -3.72
N HIS A 9 -25.37 19.56 -4.82
CA HIS A 9 -24.58 19.19 -6.00
C HIS A 9 -23.83 20.37 -6.63
N ALA A 10 -24.38 21.58 -6.57
CA ALA A 10 -23.78 22.79 -7.11
C ALA A 10 -22.55 23.28 -6.30
N ASP A 11 -22.46 22.90 -5.03
CA ASP A 11 -21.39 23.37 -4.12
C ASP A 11 -20.17 22.46 -4.10
N VAL A 12 -20.21 21.33 -4.82
CA VAL A 12 -19.13 20.34 -4.84
C VAL A 12 -18.54 20.24 -6.25
N ALA A 13 -17.34 20.75 -6.40
CA ALA A 13 -16.55 20.65 -7.64
C ALA A 13 -15.43 19.62 -7.50
N ILE A 14 -14.96 19.09 -8.63
CA ILE A 14 -13.76 18.24 -8.76
C ILE A 14 -12.81 18.96 -9.70
N SER A 15 -11.58 19.17 -9.26
CA SER A 15 -10.50 19.62 -10.14
C SER A 15 -9.97 18.44 -10.96
N ALA A 16 -9.67 18.68 -12.22
CA ALA A 16 -9.03 17.71 -13.10
C ALA A 16 -7.66 18.26 -13.54
N GLY A 17 -6.60 17.53 -13.24
CA GLY A 17 -5.24 17.82 -13.70
C GLY A 17 -4.85 16.88 -14.83
N VAL A 18 -4.15 17.42 -15.84
CA VAL A 18 -3.55 16.62 -16.92
C VAL A 18 -2.04 16.65 -16.74
N GLN A 19 -1.44 15.47 -16.60
CA GLN A 19 0.01 15.31 -16.41
C GLN A 19 0.58 14.46 -17.53
N GLN A 20 1.88 14.67 -17.83
CA GLN A 20 2.61 13.77 -18.71
C GLN A 20 2.72 12.39 -18.05
N MET A 21 2.46 11.34 -18.85
CA MET A 21 2.57 9.97 -18.37
C MET A 21 4.01 9.58 -18.09
N VAL A 22 4.27 9.05 -16.89
CA VAL A 22 5.56 8.44 -16.53
C VAL A 22 5.59 7.00 -17.05
N ARG A 23 6.63 6.65 -17.81
CA ARG A 23 6.80 5.32 -18.41
C ARG A 23 7.33 4.32 -17.36
N SER A 24 6.60 4.17 -16.25
CA SER A 24 6.91 3.16 -15.23
C SER A 24 6.54 1.74 -15.66
N ASP A 25 5.75 1.59 -16.73
CA ASP A 25 5.47 0.29 -17.37
C ASP A 25 6.74 -0.49 -17.78
N ILE A 26 7.81 0.24 -18.15
CA ILE A 26 9.14 -0.28 -18.44
C ILE A 26 10.17 0.08 -17.36
N GLY A 27 9.71 0.49 -16.20
CA GLY A 27 10.46 0.81 -15.00
C GLY A 27 9.82 0.18 -13.77
N CYS A 28 9.66 0.98 -12.73
CA CYS A 28 8.97 0.58 -11.50
C CYS A 28 8.16 1.74 -10.91
N SER A 29 7.30 1.42 -9.98
CA SER A 29 6.44 2.39 -9.31
C SER A 29 6.05 1.89 -7.93
N GLY A 30 5.45 2.76 -7.14
CA GLY A 30 5.00 2.38 -5.82
C GLY A 30 4.37 3.51 -5.03
N VAL A 31 4.20 3.25 -3.76
CA VAL A 31 3.76 4.24 -2.78
C VAL A 31 4.79 4.38 -1.68
N MET A 32 4.84 5.55 -1.07
CA MET A 32 5.67 5.78 0.12
C MET A 32 4.91 6.60 1.15
N PHE A 33 5.21 6.32 2.41
CA PHE A 33 4.62 7.00 3.55
C PHE A 33 5.72 7.63 4.38
N THR A 34 5.47 8.84 4.89
CA THR A 34 6.41 9.51 5.80
C THR A 34 6.18 9.11 7.27
N ILE A 35 5.52 8.02 7.49
CA ILE A 35 5.25 7.39 8.79
C ILE A 35 5.15 5.89 8.56
N ASP A 36 5.52 5.08 9.55
CA ASP A 36 5.18 3.66 9.50
C ASP A 36 3.67 3.47 9.68
N THR A 37 3.01 2.97 8.65
CA THR A 37 1.55 2.81 8.61
C THR A 37 1.03 1.73 9.56
N GLU A 38 1.89 0.87 10.10
CA GLU A 38 1.51 -0.15 11.06
C GLU A 38 1.62 0.37 12.50
N SER A 39 2.79 0.89 12.89
CA SER A 39 3.07 1.32 14.27
C SER A 39 2.76 2.79 14.54
N GLY A 40 2.70 3.62 13.50
CA GLY A 40 2.63 5.08 13.64
C GLY A 40 3.96 5.74 13.97
N PHE A 41 5.10 5.02 13.80
CA PHE A 41 6.43 5.57 14.05
C PHE A 41 6.79 6.63 13.00
N LYS A 42 7.08 7.85 13.44
CA LYS A 42 7.20 9.04 12.57
C LYS A 42 8.59 9.24 11.98
N ASP A 43 9.63 8.61 12.53
CA ASP A 43 11.00 8.86 12.10
C ASP A 43 11.49 7.94 10.98
N VAL A 44 10.56 7.35 10.22
CA VAL A 44 10.87 6.56 9.03
C VAL A 44 10.11 7.04 7.81
N VAL A 45 10.70 6.80 6.63
CA VAL A 45 9.99 6.73 5.36
C VAL A 45 9.83 5.26 5.03
N PHE A 46 8.60 4.82 4.84
CA PHE A 46 8.25 3.47 4.38
C PHE A 46 7.95 3.53 2.89
N ILE A 47 8.68 2.77 2.09
CA ILE A 47 8.60 2.76 0.63
C ILE A 47 8.21 1.37 0.17
N THR A 48 7.21 1.26 -0.68
CA THR A 48 6.90 0.04 -1.42
C THR A 48 7.21 0.23 -2.90
N ALA A 49 7.68 -0.82 -3.56
CA ALA A 49 8.07 -0.76 -4.97
C ALA A 49 7.75 -2.06 -5.72
N SER A 50 7.28 -1.95 -6.94
CA SER A 50 7.09 -3.07 -7.85
C SER A 50 7.35 -2.66 -9.29
N TYR A 51 7.63 -3.62 -10.16
CA TYR A 51 7.74 -3.38 -11.59
C TYR A 51 6.40 -2.97 -12.19
N GLY A 52 6.46 -2.15 -13.24
CA GLY A 52 5.29 -1.74 -14.01
C GLY A 52 4.54 -0.54 -13.43
N LEU A 53 3.31 -0.36 -13.90
CA LEU A 53 2.40 0.72 -13.48
C LEU A 53 1.92 0.52 -12.04
N GLY A 54 1.79 1.60 -11.29
CA GLY A 54 1.47 1.60 -9.85
C GLY A 54 0.10 1.06 -9.47
N GLU A 55 -0.80 0.88 -10.43
CA GLU A 55 -2.16 0.38 -10.17
C GLU A 55 -2.17 -0.96 -9.45
N THR A 56 -1.25 -1.89 -9.79
CA THR A 56 -1.14 -3.19 -9.13
C THR A 56 -0.69 -3.11 -7.67
N VAL A 57 0.11 -2.10 -7.33
CA VAL A 57 0.54 -1.84 -5.94
C VAL A 57 -0.62 -1.23 -5.15
N VAL A 58 -1.27 -0.21 -5.70
CA VAL A 58 -2.38 0.50 -5.04
C VAL A 58 -3.58 -0.41 -4.80
N GLN A 59 -3.87 -1.31 -5.75
CA GLN A 59 -4.94 -2.31 -5.61
C GLN A 59 -4.57 -3.51 -4.71
N GLY A 60 -3.30 -3.63 -4.27
CA GLY A 60 -2.83 -4.79 -3.51
C GLY A 60 -2.77 -6.08 -4.32
N ALA A 61 -2.76 -5.98 -5.66
CA ALA A 61 -2.72 -7.15 -6.54
C ALA A 61 -1.32 -7.79 -6.63
N VAL A 62 -0.29 -7.07 -6.22
CA VAL A 62 1.10 -7.51 -6.19
C VAL A 62 1.65 -7.42 -4.78
N ASN A 63 2.56 -8.34 -4.42
CA ASN A 63 3.33 -8.24 -3.18
C ASN A 63 4.67 -7.53 -3.48
N PRO A 64 4.79 -6.22 -3.14
CA PRO A 64 5.91 -5.38 -3.52
C PRO A 64 7.14 -5.59 -2.65
N ASP A 65 8.28 -5.05 -3.10
CA ASP A 65 9.43 -4.81 -2.24
C ASP A 65 9.11 -3.75 -1.20
N GLU A 66 9.76 -3.81 -0.04
CA GLU A 66 9.56 -2.86 1.05
C GLU A 66 10.90 -2.38 1.59
N PHE A 67 10.96 -1.07 1.81
CA PHE A 67 12.16 -0.42 2.34
C PHE A 67 11.78 0.53 3.47
N TYR A 68 12.61 0.55 4.51
CA TYR A 68 12.49 1.48 5.62
C TYR A 68 13.73 2.35 5.68
N VAL A 69 13.54 3.67 5.59
CA VAL A 69 14.62 4.65 5.65
C VAL A 69 14.45 5.51 6.90
N PHE A 70 15.45 5.54 7.77
CA PHE A 70 15.41 6.28 9.01
C PHE A 70 15.76 7.75 8.77
N LYS A 71 14.79 8.64 8.96
CA LYS A 71 14.88 10.07 8.64
C LYS A 71 16.04 10.80 9.33
N PRO A 72 16.34 10.57 10.63
CA PRO A 72 17.47 11.23 11.29
C PRO A 72 18.81 10.95 10.62
N LEU A 73 19.11 9.68 10.28
CA LEU A 73 20.34 9.30 9.59
C LEU A 73 20.41 9.86 8.16
N LEU A 74 19.25 9.89 7.47
CA LEU A 74 19.16 10.49 6.13
C LEU A 74 19.54 11.97 6.15
N LYS A 75 19.04 12.73 7.13
CA LYS A 75 19.36 14.15 7.31
C LYS A 75 20.84 14.40 7.62
N GLU A 76 21.51 13.44 8.29
CA GLU A 76 22.93 13.50 8.61
C GLU A 76 23.83 12.99 7.46
N GLY A 77 23.26 12.56 6.33
CA GLY A 77 24.02 11.97 5.22
C GLY A 77 24.67 10.61 5.56
N LYS A 78 24.16 9.93 6.57
CA LYS A 78 24.64 8.61 7.02
C LYS A 78 23.85 7.47 6.35
N PRO A 79 24.34 6.20 6.40
CA PRO A 79 23.56 5.05 5.94
C PRO A 79 22.21 4.99 6.65
N ALA A 80 21.14 5.26 5.92
CA ALA A 80 19.81 5.47 6.48
C ALA A 80 18.81 4.34 6.17
N ILE A 81 19.11 3.44 5.24
CA ILE A 81 18.26 2.30 4.90
C ILE A 81 18.42 1.25 6.00
N ILE A 82 17.40 1.10 6.86
CA ILE A 82 17.47 0.23 8.05
C ILE A 82 16.82 -1.15 7.82
N ARG A 83 15.98 -1.28 6.80
CA ARG A 83 15.34 -2.56 6.43
C ARG A 83 15.03 -2.63 4.96
N ARG A 84 15.19 -3.83 4.40
CA ARG A 84 14.75 -4.21 3.05
C ARG A 84 14.03 -5.55 3.13
N SER A 85 12.92 -5.69 2.42
CA SER A 85 12.20 -6.95 2.27
C SER A 85 11.83 -7.13 0.81
N ILE A 86 12.23 -8.26 0.23
CA ILE A 86 11.90 -8.55 -1.15
C ILE A 86 10.48 -9.08 -1.25
N GLY A 87 9.70 -8.52 -2.17
CA GLY A 87 8.37 -8.99 -2.52
C GLY A 87 8.40 -10.05 -3.61
N SER A 88 7.34 -10.82 -3.74
CA SER A 88 7.27 -11.84 -4.79
C SER A 88 7.07 -11.27 -6.20
N LYS A 89 6.52 -10.06 -6.34
CA LYS A 89 6.34 -9.29 -7.59
C LYS A 89 6.00 -10.13 -8.83
N LYS A 90 5.07 -11.08 -8.70
CA LYS A 90 4.77 -12.09 -9.74
C LYS A 90 4.20 -11.50 -11.02
N ILE A 91 3.55 -10.35 -10.93
CA ILE A 91 2.87 -9.69 -12.04
C ILE A 91 3.26 -8.22 -12.12
N LYS A 92 3.22 -7.67 -13.33
CA LYS A 92 3.34 -6.23 -13.58
C LYS A 92 2.33 -5.78 -14.63
N MET A 93 1.86 -4.54 -14.51
CA MET A 93 0.97 -3.91 -15.50
C MET A 93 1.79 -3.05 -16.45
N VAL A 94 1.53 -3.20 -17.74
CA VAL A 94 2.22 -2.48 -18.81
C VAL A 94 1.21 -1.87 -19.77
N PHE A 95 1.61 -0.89 -20.58
CA PHE A 95 0.77 -0.37 -21.65
C PHE A 95 0.58 -1.41 -22.76
N SER A 96 -0.61 -1.40 -23.33
CA SER A 96 -0.92 -2.19 -24.54
C SER A 96 -0.54 -1.41 -25.80
N ASP A 97 0.03 -2.11 -26.78
CA ASP A 97 0.23 -1.58 -28.13
C ASP A 97 -1.10 -1.47 -28.91
N ALA A 98 -2.18 -1.95 -28.32
CA ALA A 98 -3.48 -2.03 -29.00
C ALA A 98 -4.17 -0.66 -29.04
N THR A 99 -4.48 -0.22 -30.24
CA THR A 99 -5.30 0.97 -30.57
C THR A 99 -6.79 0.82 -30.21
N GLN A 100 -7.18 -0.22 -29.47
CA GLN A 100 -8.57 -0.42 -29.04
C GLN A 100 -8.93 0.49 -27.89
N ALA A 101 -9.92 1.35 -28.11
CA ALA A 101 -10.50 2.19 -27.07
C ALA A 101 -10.93 1.35 -25.86
N GLY A 102 -10.42 1.71 -24.67
CA GLY A 102 -10.81 1.09 -23.40
C GLY A 102 -9.89 0.00 -22.85
N LYS A 103 -8.81 -0.41 -23.57
CA LYS A 103 -7.81 -1.35 -23.06
C LYS A 103 -6.40 -0.83 -23.34
N SER A 104 -6.03 0.22 -22.62
CA SER A 104 -4.69 0.82 -22.75
C SER A 104 -3.61 0.10 -21.95
N THR A 105 -3.98 -0.81 -21.06
CA THR A 105 -3.05 -1.55 -20.18
C THR A 105 -3.42 -3.03 -20.10
N HIS A 106 -2.45 -3.88 -19.81
CA HIS A 106 -2.66 -5.29 -19.49
C HIS A 106 -1.61 -5.77 -18.49
N THR A 107 -1.93 -6.86 -17.79
CA THR A 107 -1.04 -7.48 -16.80
C THR A 107 -0.28 -8.62 -17.46
N ILE A 108 1.02 -8.69 -17.17
CA ILE A 108 1.92 -9.77 -17.60
C ILE A 108 2.66 -10.35 -16.39
N ASP A 109 3.15 -11.58 -16.53
CA ASP A 109 4.02 -12.18 -15.53
C ASP A 109 5.40 -11.49 -15.51
N VAL A 110 5.99 -11.41 -14.33
CA VAL A 110 7.36 -10.92 -14.13
C VAL A 110 8.32 -12.09 -14.25
N ASP A 111 9.44 -11.88 -14.94
CA ASP A 111 10.51 -12.87 -15.02
C ASP A 111 11.05 -13.23 -13.62
N LEU A 112 11.44 -14.49 -13.43
CA LEU A 112 11.98 -14.99 -12.15
C LEU A 112 13.20 -14.19 -11.68
N LYS A 113 14.08 -13.76 -12.60
CA LYS A 113 15.23 -12.94 -12.25
C LYS A 113 14.83 -11.54 -11.74
N GLU A 114 13.80 -10.94 -12.35
CA GLU A 114 13.26 -9.67 -11.88
C GLU A 114 12.56 -9.86 -10.54
N SER A 115 11.73 -10.90 -10.37
CA SER A 115 11.01 -11.16 -9.13
C SER A 115 11.91 -11.43 -7.94
N ASP A 116 13.05 -12.08 -8.17
CA ASP A 116 14.04 -12.40 -7.14
C ASP A 116 15.07 -11.27 -6.88
N SER A 117 14.89 -10.11 -7.53
CA SER A 117 15.74 -8.94 -7.37
C SER A 117 14.92 -7.75 -6.85
N PHE A 118 15.55 -6.83 -6.12
CA PHE A 118 14.90 -5.58 -5.76
C PHE A 118 14.63 -4.72 -7.00
N SER A 119 13.45 -4.09 -7.03
CA SER A 119 13.02 -3.19 -8.11
C SER A 119 13.66 -1.80 -8.04
N LEU A 120 14.30 -1.47 -6.91
CA LEU A 120 15.04 -0.23 -6.66
C LEU A 120 16.44 -0.54 -6.17
N ASP A 121 17.40 0.28 -6.55
CA ASP A 121 18.73 0.34 -5.93
C ASP A 121 18.76 1.29 -4.71
N ASP A 122 19.88 1.31 -4.00
CA ASP A 122 20.05 2.13 -2.80
C ASP A 122 19.98 3.64 -3.09
N GLN A 123 20.42 4.06 -4.28
CA GLN A 123 20.37 5.46 -4.68
C GLN A 123 18.92 5.91 -4.92
N ASP A 124 18.14 5.13 -5.64
CA ASP A 124 16.71 5.36 -5.86
C ASP A 124 15.94 5.44 -4.53
N ILE A 125 16.23 4.52 -3.60
CA ILE A 125 15.58 4.47 -2.28
C ILE A 125 15.88 5.75 -1.48
N LEU A 126 17.13 6.20 -1.47
CA LEU A 126 17.54 7.40 -0.74
C LEU A 126 16.97 8.68 -1.40
N GLU A 127 16.90 8.74 -2.73
CA GLU A 127 16.29 9.85 -3.46
C GLU A 127 14.79 9.95 -3.15
N LEU A 128 14.06 8.84 -3.20
CA LEU A 128 12.64 8.78 -2.80
C LEU A 128 12.44 9.25 -1.35
N ALA A 129 13.27 8.77 -0.44
CA ALA A 129 13.18 9.16 0.96
C ALA A 129 13.46 10.67 1.15
N GLN A 130 14.37 11.25 0.38
CA GLN A 130 14.65 12.70 0.40
C GLN A 130 13.45 13.49 -0.11
N TYR A 131 12.81 13.06 -1.21
CA TYR A 131 11.56 13.68 -1.69
C TYR A 131 10.46 13.58 -0.62
N ALA A 132 10.29 12.43 0.01
CA ALA A 132 9.29 12.22 1.06
C ALA A 132 9.47 13.19 2.23
N VAL A 133 10.71 13.34 2.73
CA VAL A 133 11.04 14.28 3.84
C VAL A 133 10.79 15.73 3.42
N THR A 134 11.11 16.08 2.17
CA THR A 134 10.88 17.42 1.65
C THR A 134 9.38 17.73 1.57
N ILE A 135 8.59 16.80 1.05
CA ILE A 135 7.13 16.92 0.93
C ILE A 135 6.49 17.00 2.34
N GLU A 136 6.85 16.10 3.26
CA GLU A 136 6.36 16.15 4.64
C GLU A 136 6.68 17.48 5.32
N SER A 137 7.89 17.99 5.14
CA SER A 137 8.31 19.27 5.69
C SER A 137 7.51 20.46 5.13
N HIS A 138 7.15 20.40 3.84
CA HIS A 138 6.35 21.41 3.19
C HIS A 138 4.90 21.43 3.72
N TYR A 139 4.26 20.27 3.87
CA TYR A 139 2.87 20.18 4.32
C TYR A 139 2.73 20.16 5.86
N GLY A 140 3.80 19.90 6.60
CA GLY A 140 3.82 19.87 8.06
C GLY A 140 3.06 18.69 8.69
N CYS A 141 2.78 17.64 7.93
CA CYS A 141 2.06 16.45 8.39
C CYS A 141 2.56 15.19 7.66
N PRO A 142 2.35 13.98 8.24
CA PRO A 142 2.63 12.74 7.54
C PRO A 142 1.90 12.63 6.21
N MET A 143 2.59 12.11 5.21
CA MET A 143 2.14 12.08 3.82
C MET A 143 2.10 10.66 3.27
N ASP A 144 1.12 10.43 2.39
CA ASP A 144 0.96 9.29 1.49
C ASP A 144 1.29 9.77 0.08
N ILE A 145 2.27 9.16 -0.57
CA ILE A 145 2.86 9.68 -1.80
C ILE A 145 2.95 8.55 -2.83
N GLU A 146 2.41 8.79 -4.01
CA GLU A 146 2.56 7.93 -5.18
C GLU A 146 3.72 8.40 -6.04
N TRP A 147 4.53 7.48 -6.54
CA TRP A 147 5.71 7.76 -7.33
C TRP A 147 5.88 6.75 -8.47
N GLY A 148 6.65 7.14 -9.48
CA GLY A 148 7.04 6.27 -10.59
C GLY A 148 8.47 6.58 -11.07
N ARG A 149 9.22 5.53 -11.39
CA ARG A 149 10.53 5.61 -12.05
C ARG A 149 10.33 5.37 -13.54
N ASN A 150 10.70 6.34 -14.33
CA ASN A 150 10.56 6.28 -15.78
C ASN A 150 11.66 5.39 -16.39
N GLY A 151 11.28 4.33 -17.06
CA GLY A 151 12.22 3.41 -17.68
C GLY A 151 12.97 3.97 -18.91
N LEU A 152 12.56 5.15 -19.45
CA LEU A 152 13.24 5.79 -20.57
C LEU A 152 14.45 6.61 -20.13
N ASP A 153 14.34 7.35 -19.04
CA ASP A 153 15.39 8.28 -18.56
C ASP A 153 15.93 7.91 -17.17
N GLY A 154 15.37 6.87 -16.55
CA GLY A 154 15.76 6.38 -15.22
C GLY A 154 15.40 7.31 -14.07
N LYS A 155 14.70 8.40 -14.30
CA LYS A 155 14.35 9.39 -13.26
C LYS A 155 13.12 9.01 -12.47
N ILE A 156 13.10 9.45 -11.22
CA ILE A 156 11.96 9.33 -10.31
C ILE A 156 11.07 10.56 -10.44
N TYR A 157 9.76 10.31 -10.47
CA TYR A 157 8.72 11.34 -10.54
C TYR A 157 7.71 11.11 -9.42
N ILE A 158 7.35 12.20 -8.73
CA ILE A 158 6.24 12.21 -7.78
C ILE A 158 4.95 12.41 -8.56
N LEU A 159 3.99 11.52 -8.37
CA LEU A 159 2.73 11.49 -9.11
C LEU A 159 1.58 12.11 -8.32
N GLN A 160 1.52 11.80 -7.01
CA GLN A 160 0.52 12.33 -6.10
C GLN A 160 1.10 12.43 -4.69
N ALA A 161 0.66 13.42 -3.93
CA ALA A 161 0.92 13.52 -2.49
C ALA A 161 -0.36 13.95 -1.78
N ARG A 162 -0.71 13.24 -0.69
CA ARG A 162 -1.86 13.56 0.15
C ARG A 162 -1.54 13.33 1.63
N PRO A 163 -2.18 14.07 2.55
CA PRO A 163 -2.01 13.80 3.99
C PRO A 163 -2.41 12.37 4.36
N GLU A 164 -1.57 11.70 5.14
CA GLU A 164 -1.90 10.43 5.76
C GLU A 164 -2.86 10.70 6.93
N THR A 165 -4.05 10.07 6.92
CA THR A 165 -5.15 10.42 7.85
C THR A 165 -5.47 9.32 8.86
N VAL A 166 -4.97 8.11 8.69
CA VAL A 166 -5.36 6.95 9.50
C VAL A 166 -4.51 6.84 10.75
N LYS A 167 -3.18 6.84 10.62
CA LYS A 167 -2.23 6.63 11.72
C LYS A 167 -1.74 7.92 12.36
N SER A 168 -1.73 9.02 11.62
CA SER A 168 -1.34 10.32 12.16
C SER A 168 -2.22 10.77 13.35
N GLN A 169 -3.45 10.24 13.46
CA GLN A 169 -4.40 10.53 14.54
C GLN A 169 -4.36 9.52 15.70
N SER A 170 -3.58 8.44 15.61
CA SER A 170 -3.49 7.45 16.67
C SER A 170 -2.68 7.98 17.87
N LYS A 171 -3.18 7.75 19.10
CA LYS A 171 -2.48 8.11 20.34
C LYS A 171 -1.18 7.30 20.44
N ASN A 172 -0.11 7.91 20.97
CA ASN A 172 1.24 7.35 21.16
C ASN A 172 1.29 6.22 22.24
N ALA A 173 0.37 5.26 22.22
CA ALA A 173 0.39 4.12 23.12
C ALA A 173 0.77 2.87 22.34
N VAL A 174 1.90 2.25 22.70
CA VAL A 174 2.30 0.93 22.16
C VAL A 174 1.67 -0.13 23.07
N GLU A 175 0.68 -0.84 22.56
CA GLU A 175 0.13 -2.01 23.25
C GLU A 175 0.93 -3.25 22.84
N VAL A 176 1.54 -3.93 23.80
CA VAL A 176 2.28 -5.17 23.58
C VAL A 176 1.47 -6.35 24.09
N PHE A 177 1.04 -7.20 23.17
CA PHE A 177 0.33 -8.44 23.50
C PHE A 177 1.31 -9.60 23.58
N LYS A 178 1.23 -10.39 24.66
CA LYS A 178 2.01 -11.61 24.83
C LYS A 178 1.10 -12.82 24.93
N LEU A 179 1.26 -13.77 24.00
CA LEU A 179 0.52 -15.02 24.04
C LEU A 179 0.90 -15.84 25.27
N LYS A 180 -0.09 -16.20 26.11
CA LYS A 180 0.15 -16.94 27.37
C LYS A 180 0.25 -18.46 27.17
N GLY A 181 -0.11 -18.98 26.01
CA GLY A 181 -0.08 -20.41 25.71
C GLY A 181 0.43 -20.66 24.29
N THR A 182 0.84 -21.90 24.01
CA THR A 182 1.25 -22.34 22.69
C THR A 182 0.12 -23.18 22.07
N GLY A 183 -0.46 -22.69 20.96
CA GLY A 183 -1.37 -23.45 20.11
C GLY A 183 -0.68 -23.88 18.82
N LYS A 184 -1.24 -24.87 18.11
CA LYS A 184 -0.78 -25.22 16.77
C LYS A 184 -1.23 -24.11 15.81
N ALA A 185 -0.29 -23.44 15.16
CA ALA A 185 -0.60 -22.51 14.08
C ALA A 185 -1.19 -23.28 12.90
N ILE A 186 -2.41 -22.91 12.47
CA ILE A 186 -3.07 -23.49 11.30
C ILE A 186 -2.64 -22.75 10.05
N VAL A 187 -2.56 -21.41 10.13
CA VAL A 187 -2.06 -20.52 9.09
C VAL A 187 -1.20 -19.44 9.72
N ALA A 188 -0.24 -18.94 8.98
CA ALA A 188 0.56 -17.79 9.35
C ALA A 188 0.59 -16.81 8.19
N GLY A 189 0.58 -15.51 8.49
CA GLY A 189 0.57 -14.44 7.51
C GLY A 189 1.10 -13.15 8.11
N ARG A 190 1.06 -12.09 7.31
CA ARG A 190 1.45 -10.75 7.75
C ARG A 190 0.28 -10.10 8.51
N ALA A 191 0.56 -9.57 9.70
CA ALA A 191 -0.41 -8.76 10.42
C ALA A 191 -0.48 -7.34 9.80
N VAL A 192 -1.69 -6.89 9.50
CA VAL A 192 -1.95 -5.55 8.96
C VAL A 192 -2.33 -4.56 10.07
N THR A 193 -2.75 -5.07 11.24
CA THR A 193 -3.11 -4.25 12.39
C THR A 193 -2.46 -4.78 13.67
N GLN A 194 -2.42 -3.93 14.70
CA GLN A 194 -1.90 -4.30 16.02
C GLN A 194 -2.97 -4.93 16.94
N LYS A 195 -4.20 -5.09 16.47
CA LYS A 195 -5.30 -5.68 17.23
C LYS A 195 -5.33 -7.20 17.08
N ILE A 196 -5.81 -7.88 18.11
CA ILE A 196 -6.03 -9.33 18.12
C ILE A 196 -7.54 -9.58 18.10
N GLY A 197 -8.01 -10.32 17.08
CA GLY A 197 -9.40 -10.79 17.02
C GLY A 197 -9.49 -12.24 17.42
N VAL A 198 -10.61 -12.61 18.05
CA VAL A 198 -10.92 -13.99 18.48
C VAL A 198 -12.36 -14.26 18.15
N GLY A 199 -12.66 -15.43 17.58
CA GLY A 199 -14.01 -15.83 17.25
C GLY A 199 -14.09 -17.09 16.38
N PRO A 200 -15.29 -17.59 16.10
CA PRO A 200 -15.52 -18.68 15.15
C PRO A 200 -15.07 -18.31 13.74
N VAL A 201 -14.46 -19.24 13.03
CA VAL A 201 -14.02 -19.01 11.65
C VAL A 201 -15.20 -19.10 10.69
N ARG A 202 -15.35 -18.10 9.83
CA ARG A 202 -16.31 -18.05 8.74
C ARG A 202 -15.60 -17.89 7.41
N ILE A 203 -15.62 -18.91 6.57
CA ILE A 203 -15.05 -18.87 5.23
C ILE A 203 -16.13 -18.37 4.27
N VAL A 204 -15.83 -17.28 3.56
CA VAL A 204 -16.71 -16.66 2.56
C VAL A 204 -15.97 -16.64 1.24
N LYS A 205 -16.49 -17.34 0.25
CA LYS A 205 -15.87 -17.46 -1.07
C LYS A 205 -16.41 -16.44 -2.07
N ASP A 206 -17.65 -16.03 -1.89
CA ASP A 206 -18.36 -15.12 -2.78
C ASP A 206 -19.08 -14.04 -1.98
N PRO A 207 -19.12 -12.78 -2.48
CA PRO A 207 -19.81 -11.68 -1.83
C PRO A 207 -21.27 -11.95 -1.46
N SER A 208 -21.97 -12.80 -2.21
CA SER A 208 -23.36 -13.18 -1.92
C SER A 208 -23.51 -13.92 -0.59
N GLU A 209 -22.44 -14.55 -0.08
CA GLU A 209 -22.41 -15.30 1.18
C GLU A 209 -22.12 -14.44 2.40
N MET A 210 -21.87 -13.15 2.24
CA MET A 210 -21.52 -12.21 3.33
C MET A 210 -22.56 -12.17 4.46
N HIS A 211 -23.82 -12.49 4.18
CA HIS A 211 -24.89 -12.55 5.17
C HIS A 211 -24.68 -13.64 6.24
N SER A 212 -23.86 -14.65 5.95
CA SER A 212 -23.52 -15.74 6.87
C SER A 212 -22.61 -15.33 8.02
N VAL A 213 -21.86 -14.22 7.87
CA VAL A 213 -20.92 -13.72 8.87
C VAL A 213 -21.67 -13.07 10.02
N GLN A 214 -21.48 -13.59 11.22
CA GLN A 214 -22.08 -13.05 12.44
C GLN A 214 -21.12 -12.07 13.14
N PRO A 215 -21.64 -11.14 13.97
CA PRO A 215 -20.81 -10.29 14.80
C PRO A 215 -19.84 -11.10 15.67
N GLY A 216 -18.55 -10.80 15.59
CA GLY A 216 -17.51 -11.51 16.33
C GLY A 216 -16.87 -12.69 15.61
N ASP A 217 -17.34 -13.08 14.41
CA ASP A 217 -16.68 -14.10 13.60
C ASP A 217 -15.30 -13.64 13.09
N VAL A 218 -14.41 -14.60 12.86
CA VAL A 218 -13.17 -14.39 12.09
C VAL A 218 -13.49 -14.65 10.62
N LEU A 219 -13.52 -13.62 9.81
CA LEU A 219 -13.80 -13.72 8.37
C LEU A 219 -12.55 -14.22 7.63
N VAL A 220 -12.71 -15.27 6.84
CA VAL A 220 -11.68 -15.79 5.93
C VAL A 220 -12.18 -15.69 4.50
N ALA A 221 -11.45 -14.96 3.65
CA ALA A 221 -11.78 -14.74 2.25
C ALA A 221 -10.51 -14.76 1.38
N ASP A 222 -10.64 -14.91 0.07
CA ASP A 222 -9.48 -14.83 -0.83
C ASP A 222 -8.95 -13.39 -0.91
N MET A 223 -9.86 -12.43 -1.12
CA MET A 223 -9.59 -10.99 -1.16
C MET A 223 -10.84 -10.25 -0.70
N THR A 224 -10.67 -9.03 -0.24
CA THR A 224 -11.77 -8.11 0.08
C THR A 224 -11.65 -6.82 -0.72
N ASP A 225 -12.78 -6.19 -1.01
CA ASP A 225 -12.89 -4.89 -1.66
C ASP A 225 -13.79 -3.95 -0.83
N PRO A 226 -13.98 -2.68 -1.21
CA PRO A 226 -14.83 -1.75 -0.46
C PRO A 226 -16.28 -2.20 -0.24
N ASN A 227 -16.82 -3.11 -1.06
CA ASN A 227 -18.17 -3.64 -0.88
C ASN A 227 -18.28 -4.58 0.33
N TRP A 228 -17.13 -5.09 0.82
CA TRP A 228 -17.08 -5.93 2.02
C TRP A 228 -17.12 -5.12 3.32
N GLU A 229 -17.05 -3.78 3.27
CA GLU A 229 -17.02 -2.93 4.46
C GLU A 229 -18.11 -3.28 5.51
N PRO A 230 -19.39 -3.54 5.14
CA PRO A 230 -20.42 -3.87 6.13
C PRO A 230 -20.16 -5.16 6.89
N VAL A 231 -19.56 -6.16 6.25
CA VAL A 231 -19.23 -7.44 6.91
C VAL A 231 -17.91 -7.35 7.66
N MET A 232 -16.93 -6.64 7.15
CA MET A 232 -15.65 -6.40 7.82
C MET A 232 -15.84 -5.70 9.17
N LYS A 233 -16.78 -4.77 9.27
CA LYS A 233 -17.12 -4.08 10.53
C LYS A 233 -17.73 -5.00 11.60
N ARG A 234 -18.34 -6.10 11.20
CA ARG A 234 -18.93 -7.10 12.14
C ARG A 234 -17.91 -8.13 12.59
N ALA A 235 -16.94 -8.44 11.73
CA ALA A 235 -15.91 -9.43 12.00
C ALA A 235 -14.97 -8.98 13.13
N SER A 236 -14.54 -9.93 13.97
CA SER A 236 -13.51 -9.71 14.99
C SER A 236 -12.10 -9.65 14.40
N ALA A 237 -11.87 -10.40 13.32
CA ALA A 237 -10.65 -10.42 12.55
C ALA A 237 -10.93 -10.76 11.09
N LEU A 238 -9.97 -10.43 10.23
CA LEU A 238 -9.99 -10.71 8.80
C LEU A 238 -8.72 -11.46 8.41
N VAL A 239 -8.85 -12.54 7.66
CA VAL A 239 -7.74 -13.33 7.10
C VAL A 239 -7.95 -13.44 5.59
N THR A 240 -7.00 -12.96 4.81
CA THR A 240 -7.06 -13.02 3.34
C THR A 240 -5.77 -13.60 2.77
N ASN A 241 -5.83 -14.06 1.52
CA ASN A 241 -4.64 -14.49 0.77
C ASN A 241 -3.91 -13.30 0.15
N ARG A 242 -4.63 -12.20 -0.10
CA ARG A 242 -4.17 -10.96 -0.75
C ARG A 242 -4.86 -9.78 -0.10
#